data_db881f4dddcc2927208c95c19928bbec
#
_entry.id   db881f4dddcc2927208c95c19928bbec
#
_cell.length_a   1.000
_cell.length_b   1.000
_cell.length_c   1.000
_cell.angle_alpha   90.00
_cell.angle_beta   90.00
_cell.angle_gamma   90.00
#
_symmetry.space_group_name_H-M   'P 1'
#
loop_
_entity.id
_entity.type
_entity.pdbx_description
1 polymer ?
#
loop_
_entity_poly.entity_id
_entity_poly.type
_entity_poly.pdbx_seq_one_letter_code
_entity_poly.pdbx_strand_id
1 'polypeptide(L)'
;MEYLGLDPRDLKKADAVAFSDDSVTVTVGELEQALNQLKQLPKEVTSTENPNAIAPRADFCTGMKILYYTTNLGGSFELSYEASANYSWNKFTAVNNATVSVIDNDDNVLTTFTIASRDVGAQVIDEGKKVELKAKVKVDSWISVGNIGLIKVTTTTVNTTKEWTTSQAGIPGFI
;
A
#
# COMPACT_ATOMS: atom_id res chain seq x y z
N MET A 1 -28.59 11.23 4.17
CA MET A 1 -27.62 10.61 3.26
C MET A 1 -27.56 11.30 1.91
N GLU A 2 -28.67 11.64 1.28
CA GLU A 2 -28.66 12.41 0.02
C GLU A 2 -27.94 13.77 0.14
N TYR A 3 -28.01 14.42 1.30
CA TYR A 3 -27.33 15.70 1.55
C TYR A 3 -25.79 15.62 1.44
N LEU A 4 -25.22 14.45 1.73
CA LEU A 4 -23.77 14.22 1.66
C LEU A 4 -23.31 13.66 0.30
N GLY A 5 -24.25 13.43 -0.63
CA GLY A 5 -23.95 12.88 -1.96
C GLY A 5 -23.44 11.44 -1.91
N LEU A 6 -23.83 10.67 -0.89
CA LEU A 6 -23.51 9.27 -0.72
C LEU A 6 -24.64 8.39 -1.26
N ASP A 7 -24.30 7.35 -2.04
CA ASP A 7 -25.27 6.39 -2.54
C ASP A 7 -25.56 5.33 -1.46
N PRO A 8 -26.83 5.15 -1.04
CA PRO A 8 -27.18 4.11 -0.08
C PRO A 8 -26.83 2.68 -0.53
N ARG A 9 -26.65 2.46 -1.84
CA ARG A 9 -26.27 1.15 -2.41
C ARG A 9 -24.80 0.78 -2.12
N ASP A 10 -23.96 1.77 -1.81
CA ASP A 10 -22.56 1.57 -1.43
C ASP A 10 -22.40 1.22 0.05
N LEU A 11 -23.53 1.14 0.79
CA LEU A 11 -23.52 0.74 2.19
C LEU A 11 -23.24 -0.75 2.33
N LYS A 12 -22.11 -1.08 2.93
CA LYS A 12 -21.83 -2.43 3.41
C LYS A 12 -22.14 -2.50 4.90
N LYS A 13 -22.99 -3.47 5.28
CA LYS A 13 -23.18 -3.80 6.68
C LYS A 13 -21.82 -4.25 7.22
N ALA A 14 -21.30 -3.58 8.24
CA ALA A 14 -20.10 -4.02 8.90
C ALA A 14 -20.38 -5.41 9.45
N ASP A 15 -19.69 -6.44 8.95
CA ASP A 15 -19.61 -7.70 9.66
C ASP A 15 -19.08 -7.36 11.04
N ALA A 16 -19.75 -7.87 12.07
CA ALA A 16 -19.56 -7.51 13.46
C ALA A 16 -18.10 -7.68 13.92
N VAL A 17 -17.26 -6.73 13.55
CA VAL A 17 -16.04 -6.45 14.29
C VAL A 17 -16.54 -5.77 15.56
N ALA A 18 -16.35 -6.43 16.68
CA ALA A 18 -16.74 -5.95 17.99
C ALA A 18 -16.21 -4.51 18.18
N PHE A 19 -17.06 -3.54 17.93
CA PHE A 19 -16.86 -2.20 18.44
C PHE A 19 -17.01 -2.33 19.95
N SER A 20 -15.92 -2.10 20.67
CA SER A 20 -16.00 -1.92 22.12
C SER A 20 -17.07 -0.87 22.40
N ASP A 21 -17.78 -1.05 23.48
CA ASP A 21 -19.02 -0.34 23.90
C ASP A 21 -18.80 1.17 24.22
N ASP A 22 -17.65 1.73 23.86
CA ASP A 22 -17.39 3.17 23.86
C ASP A 22 -17.97 3.76 22.59
N SER A 23 -19.20 4.25 22.69
CA SER A 23 -19.89 4.98 21.62
C SER A 23 -19.08 6.23 21.23
N VAL A 24 -18.24 6.11 20.24
CA VAL A 24 -17.58 7.28 19.61
C VAL A 24 -18.68 8.10 18.95
N THR A 25 -19.03 9.20 19.56
CA THR A 25 -20.02 10.13 19.02
C THR A 25 -19.31 10.97 17.96
N VAL A 26 -19.53 10.63 16.70
CA VAL A 26 -18.98 11.37 15.57
C VAL A 26 -19.92 12.52 15.24
N THR A 27 -19.42 13.74 15.19
CA THR A 27 -20.19 14.91 14.78
C THR A 27 -20.36 14.95 13.27
N VAL A 28 -21.43 15.60 12.79
CA VAL A 28 -21.66 15.80 11.34
C VAL A 28 -20.48 16.52 10.70
N GLY A 29 -19.85 17.47 11.40
CA GLY A 29 -18.70 18.21 10.90
C GLY A 29 -17.46 17.33 10.70
N GLU A 30 -17.17 16.41 11.61
CA GLU A 30 -16.08 15.45 11.48
C GLU A 30 -16.32 14.50 10.31
N LEU A 31 -17.57 14.05 10.12
CA LEU A 31 -17.96 13.23 9.00
C LEU A 31 -17.79 13.95 7.66
N GLU A 32 -18.23 15.23 7.57
CA GLU A 32 -18.05 16.05 6.39
C GLU A 32 -16.58 16.30 6.07
N GLN A 33 -15.75 16.54 7.07
CA GLN A 33 -14.33 16.75 6.89
C GLN A 33 -13.63 15.47 6.37
N ALA A 34 -13.90 14.33 6.97
CA ALA A 34 -13.36 13.05 6.54
C ALA A 34 -13.81 12.70 5.10
N LEU A 35 -15.07 12.93 4.78
CA LEU A 35 -15.61 12.71 3.44
C LEU A 35 -14.94 13.60 2.39
N ASN A 36 -14.69 14.88 2.72
CA ASN A 36 -14.02 15.80 1.81
C ASN A 36 -12.56 15.42 1.59
N GLN A 37 -11.86 14.94 2.60
CA GLN A 37 -10.51 14.42 2.46
C GLN A 37 -10.45 13.21 1.53
N LEU A 38 -11.36 12.24 1.70
CA LEU A 38 -11.43 11.05 0.84
C LEU A 38 -11.80 11.39 -0.61
N LYS A 39 -12.67 12.38 -0.83
CA LYS A 39 -13.05 12.83 -2.19
C LYS A 39 -11.88 13.53 -2.92
N GLN A 40 -10.91 14.07 -2.19
CA GLN A 40 -9.73 14.73 -2.75
C GLN A 40 -8.61 13.73 -3.10
N LEU A 41 -8.72 12.46 -2.69
CA LEU A 41 -7.73 11.46 -3.07
C LEU A 41 -7.68 11.32 -4.60
N PRO A 42 -6.47 11.24 -5.17
CA PRO A 42 -6.31 11.08 -6.60
C PRO A 42 -6.96 9.76 -7.06
N LYS A 43 -7.64 9.79 -8.20
CA LYS A 43 -8.24 8.57 -8.79
C LYS A 43 -7.20 7.62 -9.34
N GLU A 44 -6.01 8.14 -9.65
CA GLU A 44 -4.88 7.37 -10.15
C GLU A 44 -3.58 7.95 -9.61
N VAL A 45 -2.70 7.08 -9.15
CA VAL A 45 -1.34 7.40 -8.67
C VAL A 45 -0.36 6.55 -9.44
N THR A 46 0.65 7.20 -10.02
CA THR A 46 1.80 6.52 -10.63
C THR A 46 3.04 6.88 -9.83
N SER A 47 3.71 5.88 -9.30
CA SER A 47 4.94 6.06 -8.55
C SER A 47 6.11 5.40 -9.23
N THR A 48 7.13 6.22 -9.52
CA THR A 48 8.44 5.80 -10.02
C THR A 48 9.49 6.50 -9.20
N GLU A 49 10.03 5.85 -8.18
CA GLU A 49 11.08 6.45 -7.36
C GLU A 49 12.33 5.57 -7.24
N ASN A 50 13.43 6.28 -7.02
CA ASN A 50 14.76 5.71 -6.84
C ASN A 50 15.14 5.85 -5.36
N PRO A 51 14.99 4.81 -4.50
CA PRO A 51 15.25 4.96 -3.09
C PRO A 51 16.69 4.76 -2.72
N ASN A 52 17.13 5.54 -1.76
CA ASN A 52 18.34 5.33 -1.00
C ASN A 52 18.08 4.39 0.17
N ALA A 53 17.87 3.10 -0.09
CA ALA A 53 17.87 2.11 0.97
C ALA A 53 19.29 1.58 1.16
N ILE A 54 19.94 1.99 2.23
CA ILE A 54 21.21 1.37 2.69
C ILE A 54 20.82 0.14 3.49
N ALA A 55 20.85 -1.03 2.84
CA ALA A 55 20.68 -2.29 3.54
C ALA A 55 21.99 -2.70 4.25
N PRO A 56 21.92 -3.36 5.42
CA PRO A 56 23.10 -3.84 6.10
C PRO A 56 23.90 -4.81 5.21
N ARG A 57 25.22 -4.73 5.30
CA ARG A 57 26.16 -5.53 4.54
C ARG A 57 25.93 -7.02 4.82
N ALA A 58 25.65 -7.81 3.79
CA ALA A 58 25.55 -9.26 3.93
C ALA A 58 26.92 -9.90 3.79
N ASP A 59 27.34 -10.65 4.82
CA ASP A 59 28.64 -11.32 4.84
C ASP A 59 28.66 -12.66 4.08
N PHE A 60 27.55 -13.03 3.42
CA PHE A 60 27.42 -14.30 2.73
C PHE A 60 27.34 -14.11 1.21
N CYS A 61 28.04 -15.01 0.48
CA CYS A 61 28.05 -15.00 -0.98
C CYS A 61 26.68 -15.38 -1.61
N THR A 62 25.79 -15.99 -0.84
CA THR A 62 24.44 -16.37 -1.27
C THR A 62 23.43 -16.12 -0.16
N GLY A 63 22.21 -15.78 -0.52
CA GLY A 63 21.15 -15.55 0.47
C GLY A 63 19.87 -15.04 -0.13
N MET A 64 19.00 -14.55 0.74
CA MET A 64 17.74 -13.91 0.39
C MET A 64 17.70 -12.49 0.96
N LYS A 65 17.17 -11.58 0.19
CA LYS A 65 16.88 -10.20 0.61
C LYS A 65 15.41 -9.92 0.48
N ILE A 66 14.89 -9.18 1.45
CA ILE A 66 13.56 -8.60 1.41
C ILE A 66 13.72 -7.15 0.98
N LEU A 67 13.03 -6.80 -0.10
CA LEU A 67 13.06 -5.49 -0.74
C LEU A 67 11.74 -4.80 -0.43
N TYR A 68 11.80 -3.58 0.11
CA TYR A 68 10.64 -2.80 0.51
C TYR A 68 10.53 -1.52 -0.29
N TYR A 69 9.29 -1.14 -0.55
CA TYR A 69 8.96 0.14 -1.15
C TYR A 69 7.58 0.61 -0.69
N THR A 70 7.42 1.90 -0.44
CA THR A 70 6.14 2.50 -0.07
C THR A 70 5.74 3.58 -1.06
N THR A 71 4.44 3.67 -1.35
CA THR A 71 3.84 4.73 -2.15
C THR A 71 2.79 5.42 -1.31
N ASN A 72 2.95 6.72 -1.08
CA ASN A 72 1.96 7.52 -0.38
C ASN A 72 0.75 7.78 -1.29
N LEU A 73 -0.46 7.53 -0.78
CA LEU A 73 -1.72 7.72 -1.50
C LEU A 73 -2.37 9.08 -1.21
N GLY A 74 -1.80 9.84 -0.29
CA GLY A 74 -2.35 11.07 0.25
C GLY A 74 -2.84 10.90 1.68
N GLY A 75 -2.69 11.95 2.49
CA GLY A 75 -2.93 11.86 3.93
C GLY A 75 -1.94 10.93 4.61
N SER A 76 -2.44 10.06 5.48
CA SER A 76 -1.67 9.09 6.26
C SER A 76 -1.66 7.67 5.66
N PHE A 77 -2.13 7.50 4.43
CA PHE A 77 -2.25 6.18 3.80
C PHE A 77 -1.13 5.89 2.84
N GLU A 78 -0.57 4.70 2.98
CA GLU A 78 0.51 4.21 2.14
C GLU A 78 0.21 2.80 1.65
N LEU A 79 0.70 2.47 0.44
CA LEU A 79 0.85 1.10 -0.01
C LEU A 79 2.28 0.66 0.24
N SER A 80 2.44 -0.41 0.99
CA SER A 80 3.72 -1.08 1.20
C SER A 80 3.85 -2.28 0.28
N TYR A 81 4.90 -2.29 -0.49
CA TYR A 81 5.27 -3.39 -1.38
C TYR A 81 6.46 -4.12 -0.80
N GLU A 82 6.40 -5.43 -0.85
CA GLU A 82 7.49 -6.31 -0.42
C GLU A 82 7.79 -7.31 -1.53
N ALA A 83 9.07 -7.49 -1.84
CA ALA A 83 9.52 -8.56 -2.71
C ALA A 83 10.68 -9.32 -2.05
N SER A 84 10.63 -10.66 -2.06
CA SER A 84 11.73 -11.49 -1.59
C SER A 84 12.54 -12.00 -2.77
N ALA A 85 13.84 -11.69 -2.80
CA ALA A 85 14.73 -12.04 -3.87
C ALA A 85 15.95 -12.82 -3.36
N ASN A 86 16.25 -13.94 -4.03
CA ASN A 86 17.49 -14.67 -3.81
C ASN A 86 18.63 -14.00 -4.56
N TYR A 87 19.81 -14.05 -3.97
CA TYR A 87 21.02 -13.59 -4.60
C TYR A 87 22.16 -14.61 -4.47
N SER A 88 23.06 -14.59 -5.43
CA SER A 88 24.31 -15.33 -5.40
C SER A 88 25.43 -14.41 -5.88
N TRP A 89 26.45 -14.27 -5.05
CA TRP A 89 27.53 -13.31 -5.25
C TRP A 89 26.97 -11.88 -5.38
N ASN A 90 27.21 -11.22 -6.48
CA ASN A 90 26.77 -9.85 -6.76
C ASN A 90 25.52 -9.77 -7.67
N LYS A 91 24.77 -10.86 -7.78
CA LYS A 91 23.60 -10.94 -8.68
C LYS A 91 22.37 -11.46 -7.96
N PHE A 92 21.22 -10.91 -8.29
CA PHE A 92 19.94 -11.55 -8.01
C PHE A 92 19.77 -12.77 -8.91
N THR A 93 19.21 -13.84 -8.37
CA THR A 93 19.04 -15.12 -9.10
C THR A 93 17.57 -15.47 -9.32
N ALA A 94 16.70 -15.08 -8.40
CA ALA A 94 15.27 -15.33 -8.47
C ALA A 94 14.51 -14.36 -7.59
N VAL A 95 13.24 -14.13 -7.91
CA VAL A 95 12.24 -13.53 -7.01
C VAL A 95 11.28 -14.63 -6.59
N ASN A 96 11.08 -14.79 -5.29
CA ASN A 96 10.25 -15.86 -4.74
C ASN A 96 8.81 -15.40 -4.50
N ASN A 97 8.64 -14.14 -4.10
CA ASN A 97 7.33 -13.59 -3.76
C ASN A 97 7.32 -12.07 -3.96
N ALA A 98 6.15 -11.53 -4.31
CA ALA A 98 5.89 -10.11 -4.31
C ALA A 98 4.48 -9.87 -3.75
N THR A 99 4.36 -8.97 -2.79
CA THR A 99 3.11 -8.66 -2.09
C THR A 99 2.90 -7.17 -1.96
N VAL A 100 1.66 -6.79 -1.68
CA VAL A 100 1.27 -5.42 -1.34
C VAL A 100 0.30 -5.44 -0.18
N SER A 101 0.47 -4.48 0.73
CA SER A 101 -0.43 -4.22 1.85
C SER A 101 -0.74 -2.72 1.95
N VAL A 102 -1.88 -2.40 2.57
CA VAL A 102 -2.19 -1.03 2.97
C VAL A 102 -1.62 -0.79 4.35
N ILE A 103 -0.92 0.33 4.52
CA ILE A 103 -0.53 0.86 5.83
C ILE A 103 -1.38 2.09 6.09
N ASP A 104 -2.10 2.03 7.19
CA ASP A 104 -2.88 3.15 7.72
C ASP A 104 -2.08 3.73 8.89
N ASN A 105 -1.56 4.93 8.70
CA ASN A 105 -0.79 5.64 9.71
C ASN A 105 -1.64 6.68 10.45
N ASP A 106 -2.96 6.68 10.22
CA ASP A 106 -3.89 7.63 10.85
C ASP A 106 -4.64 6.94 12.00
N ASP A 107 -4.65 7.58 13.15
CA ASP A 107 -5.50 7.20 14.29
C ASP A 107 -6.97 7.58 14.06
N ASN A 108 -7.33 8.04 12.84
CA ASN A 108 -8.69 8.43 12.51
C ASN A 108 -9.56 7.19 12.27
N VAL A 109 -10.29 6.80 13.28
CA VAL A 109 -11.22 5.65 13.25
C VAL A 109 -12.39 5.78 12.26
N LEU A 110 -12.54 6.95 11.62
CA LEU A 110 -13.65 7.20 10.68
C LEU A 110 -13.37 6.72 9.27
N THR A 111 -12.11 6.58 8.90
CA THR A 111 -11.71 6.19 7.54
C THR A 111 -11.00 4.85 7.56
N THR A 112 -11.21 4.04 6.53
CA THR A 112 -10.47 2.79 6.35
C THR A 112 -10.24 2.51 4.87
N PHE A 113 -9.23 1.72 4.58
CA PHE A 113 -8.79 1.41 3.23
C PHE A 113 -8.66 -0.09 3.04
N THR A 114 -9.15 -0.57 1.91
CA THR A 114 -9.07 -1.99 1.58
C THR A 114 -8.58 -2.18 0.15
N ILE A 115 -7.79 -3.24 -0.07
CA ILE A 115 -7.39 -3.62 -1.42
C ILE A 115 -8.55 -4.35 -2.09
N ALA A 116 -9.14 -3.71 -3.11
CA ALA A 116 -10.23 -4.27 -3.90
C ALA A 116 -9.72 -5.26 -4.96
N SER A 117 -8.56 -4.96 -5.56
CA SER A 117 -7.86 -5.88 -6.47
C SER A 117 -6.38 -5.55 -6.52
N ARG A 118 -5.56 -6.57 -6.77
CA ARG A 118 -4.12 -6.44 -6.90
C ARG A 118 -3.60 -7.33 -8.00
N ASP A 119 -2.69 -6.78 -8.78
CA ASP A 119 -1.83 -7.48 -9.72
C ASP A 119 -0.40 -7.01 -9.40
N VAL A 120 0.39 -7.88 -8.78
CA VAL A 120 1.74 -7.56 -8.28
C VAL A 120 2.67 -8.65 -8.75
N GLY A 121 3.71 -8.24 -9.45
CA GLY A 121 4.76 -9.13 -9.91
C GLY A 121 6.13 -8.49 -9.71
N ALA A 122 7.13 -9.31 -9.47
CA ALA A 122 8.51 -8.87 -9.49
C ALA A 122 9.37 -9.90 -10.21
N GLN A 123 10.41 -9.42 -10.88
CA GLN A 123 11.30 -10.24 -11.68
C GLN A 123 12.73 -9.74 -11.63
N VAL A 124 13.66 -10.67 -11.84
CA VAL A 124 15.07 -10.34 -12.03
C VAL A 124 15.27 -9.84 -13.45
N ILE A 125 15.92 -8.71 -13.61
CA ILE A 125 16.24 -8.09 -14.90
C ILE A 125 17.72 -7.73 -14.97
N ASP A 126 18.18 -7.24 -16.11
CA ASP A 126 19.53 -6.76 -16.36
C ASP A 126 20.60 -7.78 -15.95
N GLU A 127 20.43 -9.03 -16.41
CA GLU A 127 21.34 -10.16 -16.13
C GLU A 127 21.61 -10.41 -14.63
N GLY A 128 20.61 -10.14 -13.79
CA GLY A 128 20.73 -10.30 -12.34
C GLY A 128 21.20 -9.06 -11.58
N LYS A 129 21.40 -7.94 -12.25
CA LYS A 129 21.85 -6.70 -11.58
C LYS A 129 20.73 -5.98 -10.87
N LYS A 130 19.48 -6.24 -11.29
CA LYS A 130 18.30 -5.56 -10.75
C LYS A 130 17.13 -6.51 -10.51
N VAL A 131 16.27 -6.11 -9.59
CA VAL A 131 14.90 -6.62 -9.44
C VAL A 131 13.94 -5.50 -9.81
N GLU A 132 13.01 -5.78 -10.73
CA GLU A 132 11.92 -4.89 -11.09
C GLU A 132 10.63 -5.40 -10.47
N LEU A 133 9.90 -4.55 -9.75
CA LEU A 133 8.53 -4.76 -9.30
C LEU A 133 7.59 -3.93 -10.15
N LYS A 134 6.53 -4.56 -10.63
CA LYS A 134 5.38 -3.89 -11.26
C LYS A 134 4.12 -4.26 -10.52
N ALA A 135 3.32 -3.26 -10.20
CA ALA A 135 2.07 -3.48 -9.51
C ALA A 135 0.97 -2.58 -10.04
N LYS A 136 -0.24 -3.14 -10.13
CA LYS A 136 -1.48 -2.41 -10.35
C LYS A 136 -2.45 -2.77 -9.24
N VAL A 137 -2.75 -1.82 -8.37
CA VAL A 137 -3.55 -2.03 -7.16
C VAL A 137 -4.74 -1.11 -7.20
N LYS A 138 -5.94 -1.64 -6.92
CA LYS A 138 -7.13 -0.83 -6.67
C LYS A 138 -7.40 -0.81 -5.19
N VAL A 139 -7.51 0.38 -4.62
CA VAL A 139 -7.77 0.62 -3.21
C VAL A 139 -9.11 1.29 -3.08
N ASP A 140 -10.00 0.68 -2.31
CA ASP A 140 -11.29 1.25 -1.92
C ASP A 140 -11.13 2.01 -0.61
N SER A 141 -11.62 3.25 -0.60
CA SER A 141 -11.70 4.10 0.59
C SER A 141 -13.11 4.06 1.15
N TRP A 142 -13.20 3.87 2.46
CA TRP A 142 -14.45 3.73 3.18
C TRP A 142 -14.53 4.74 4.31
N ILE A 143 -15.76 5.16 4.65
CA ILE A 143 -16.03 5.97 5.81
C ILE A 143 -16.97 5.22 6.75
N SER A 144 -16.66 5.23 8.04
CA SER A 144 -17.52 4.66 9.08
C SER A 144 -18.59 5.65 9.48
N VAL A 145 -19.83 5.21 9.48
CA VAL A 145 -20.99 6.03 9.88
C VAL A 145 -21.65 5.39 11.10
N GLY A 146 -21.01 5.54 12.24
CA GLY A 146 -21.49 5.03 13.52
C GLY A 146 -21.95 3.57 13.42
N ASN A 147 -23.12 3.27 14.00
CA ASN A 147 -23.69 1.91 13.97
C ASN A 147 -24.34 1.54 12.62
N ILE A 148 -24.28 2.39 11.60
CA ILE A 148 -24.89 2.14 10.29
C ILE A 148 -24.01 1.25 9.44
N GLY A 149 -22.68 1.38 9.54
CA GLY A 149 -21.70 0.59 8.83
C GLY A 149 -20.71 1.42 8.00
N LEU A 150 -20.06 0.77 7.04
CA LEU A 150 -19.06 1.37 6.15
C LEU A 150 -19.71 1.79 4.84
N ILE A 151 -19.44 3.02 4.40
CA ILE A 151 -19.85 3.52 3.09
C ILE A 151 -18.61 3.69 2.23
N LYS A 152 -18.62 3.11 1.04
CA LYS A 152 -17.57 3.30 0.06
C LYS A 152 -17.64 4.72 -0.51
N VAL A 153 -16.52 5.42 -0.50
CA VAL A 153 -16.42 6.80 -1.00
C VAL A 153 -15.79 6.85 -2.38
N THR A 154 -14.66 6.17 -2.56
CA THR A 154 -13.94 6.19 -3.83
C THR A 154 -13.10 4.93 -4.03
N THR A 155 -12.65 4.74 -5.25
CA THR A 155 -11.62 3.75 -5.60
C THR A 155 -10.46 4.47 -6.27
N THR A 156 -9.27 4.28 -5.74
CA THR A 156 -8.02 4.78 -6.33
C THR A 156 -7.28 3.63 -7.01
N THR A 157 -6.84 3.85 -8.25
CA THR A 157 -5.96 2.92 -8.94
C THR A 157 -4.52 3.38 -8.82
N VAL A 158 -3.65 2.52 -8.30
CA VAL A 158 -2.22 2.81 -8.12
C VAL A 158 -1.42 1.93 -9.05
N ASN A 159 -0.64 2.56 -9.93
CA ASN A 159 0.31 1.89 -10.80
C ASN A 159 1.72 2.18 -10.28
N THR A 160 2.46 1.14 -9.93
CA THR A 160 3.79 1.25 -9.35
C THR A 160 4.80 0.49 -10.19
N THR A 161 5.92 1.13 -10.47
CA THR A 161 7.11 0.47 -11.02
C THR A 161 8.30 0.85 -10.15
N LYS A 162 9.01 -0.15 -9.66
CA LYS A 162 10.15 0.03 -8.78
C LYS A 162 11.29 -0.89 -9.17
N GLU A 163 12.50 -0.35 -9.26
CA GLU A 163 13.71 -1.14 -9.47
C GLU A 163 14.60 -1.05 -8.23
N TRP A 164 15.22 -2.17 -7.88
CA TRP A 164 16.30 -2.27 -6.90
C TRP A 164 17.53 -2.82 -7.56
N THR A 165 18.65 -2.12 -7.43
CA THR A 165 19.95 -2.63 -7.81
C THR A 165 20.54 -3.53 -6.71
N THR A 166 21.50 -4.36 -7.04
CA THR A 166 22.26 -5.16 -6.05
C THR A 166 22.91 -4.29 -4.98
N SER A 167 23.41 -3.12 -5.35
CA SER A 167 23.99 -2.15 -4.41
C SER A 167 22.95 -1.61 -3.43
N GLN A 168 21.76 -1.23 -3.90
CA GLN A 168 20.66 -0.75 -3.05
C GLN A 168 20.14 -1.84 -2.10
N ALA A 169 20.18 -3.10 -2.54
CA ALA A 169 19.84 -4.24 -1.69
C ALA A 169 20.96 -4.61 -0.70
N GLY A 170 22.10 -3.93 -0.72
CA GLY A 170 23.26 -4.22 0.11
C GLY A 170 23.90 -5.58 -0.21
N ILE A 171 23.81 -6.00 -1.47
CA ILE A 171 24.51 -7.20 -1.95
C ILE A 171 25.94 -6.78 -2.28
N PRO A 172 26.97 -7.48 -1.76
CA PRO A 172 28.36 -7.10 -1.97
C PRO A 172 28.72 -7.09 -3.46
N GLY A 173 29.23 -5.96 -3.93
CA GLY A 173 29.92 -5.91 -5.22
C GLY A 173 31.36 -6.43 -5.05
N PHE A 174 31.90 -7.07 -6.06
CA PHE A 174 33.36 -7.25 -6.12
C PHE A 174 34.00 -5.87 -6.36
N ILE A 175 34.96 -5.55 -5.53
CA ILE A 175 35.94 -4.47 -5.77
C ILE A 175 36.97 -4.99 -6.76
#